data_730c7ff0823867f6ed9c0e41ccd263ac
#
_entry.id   730c7ff0823867f6ed9c0e41ccd263ac
#
_cell.length_a   1.000
_cell.length_b   1.000
_cell.length_c   1.000
_cell.angle_alpha   90.00
_cell.angle_beta   90.00
_cell.angle_gamma   90.00
#
_symmetry.space_group_name_H-M   'P 1'
#
loop_
_entity.id
_entity.type
_entity.pdbx_description
1 polymer ?
#
loop_
_entity_poly.entity_id
_entity_poly.type
_entity_poly.pdbx_seq_one_letter_code
_entity_poly.pdbx_strand_id
1 'polypeptide(L)'
;MKKLFVTMFALLAVIAASAQSEVIAKFNEGAKAVQAKNYASAITLFEQVIDKGMDSEDNTVLNCVTTAKKYLPVCYQGVGLSAASQKNYAKAIEYLTKAADTAELYGNTTAKQKANTILAKVYQVQGGEAFNAKDYATAASVFEKGYAANPRNAEMALNLATSYCELGKYDEGMAIYDKICKMPADKYAAVIAKAEANKTLYTNNKVASLQQAGDFDGVIAMAEKLQATTPALAEKIRIEAYNGKKDYTKVIALGEAAASAQANEEDKSSVYFLVGAAHNAKYNASGNKDVASREKAIAALKKVTAGASVEAAKAALADLEK
;
A
#
# COMPACT_ATOMS: atom_id res chain seq x y z
N MET A 1 -5.41 18.13 27.15
CA MET A 1 -5.06 17.39 28.37
C MET A 1 -5.21 18.21 29.66
N LYS A 2 -4.66 19.45 29.79
CA LYS A 2 -4.78 20.23 31.04
C LYS A 2 -6.25 20.51 31.50
N LYS A 3 -7.18 20.79 30.59
CA LYS A 3 -8.60 21.05 30.95
C LYS A 3 -9.38 19.80 31.41
N LEU A 4 -8.97 18.59 31.01
CA LEU A 4 -9.60 17.35 31.43
C LEU A 4 -9.22 16.98 32.88
N PHE A 5 -8.00 17.35 33.32
CA PHE A 5 -7.54 17.13 34.69
C PHE A 5 -8.26 18.02 35.73
N VAL A 6 -8.68 19.22 35.32
CA VAL A 6 -9.37 20.16 36.23
C VAL A 6 -10.76 19.67 36.64
N THR A 7 -11.48 19.01 35.71
CA THR A 7 -12.81 18.44 36.00
C THR A 7 -12.76 17.22 36.93
N MET A 8 -11.66 16.47 36.90
CA MET A 8 -11.48 15.32 37.78
C MET A 8 -11.18 15.74 39.23
N PHE A 9 -10.52 16.89 39.43
CA PHE A 9 -10.20 17.42 40.75
C PHE A 9 -11.44 17.96 41.51
N ALA A 10 -12.45 18.46 40.81
CA ALA A 10 -13.66 18.99 41.42
C ALA A 10 -14.55 17.91 42.11
N LEU A 11 -14.45 16.63 41.64
CA LEU A 11 -15.15 15.50 42.24
C LEU A 11 -14.47 14.96 43.51
N LEU A 12 -13.18 15.26 43.73
CA LEU A 12 -12.42 14.82 44.91
C LEU A 12 -12.80 15.52 46.24
N ALA A 13 -13.63 16.56 46.16
CA ALA A 13 -13.91 17.41 47.31
C ALA A 13 -15.15 17.04 48.13
N VAL A 14 -15.91 16.00 47.77
CA VAL A 14 -17.12 15.57 48.49
C VAL A 14 -16.88 14.21 49.09
N ILE A 15 -16.56 14.15 50.37
CA ILE A 15 -16.72 12.97 51.13
C ILE A 15 -16.64 13.04 52.60
N ALA A 16 -17.60 12.49 53.32
CA ALA A 16 -17.36 11.48 54.37
C ALA A 16 -18.68 10.86 54.81
N ALA A 17 -18.65 9.60 54.98
CA ALA A 17 -19.55 8.76 55.76
C ALA A 17 -20.58 7.97 54.96
N SER A 18 -20.30 6.74 54.74
CA SER A 18 -21.12 5.52 54.83
C SER A 18 -20.67 4.44 53.86
N ALA A 19 -21.25 3.25 53.85
CA ALA A 19 -20.90 2.05 53.09
C ALA A 19 -20.89 2.21 51.52
N GLN A 20 -21.37 3.35 50.99
CA GLN A 20 -21.20 3.81 49.60
C GLN A 20 -19.74 4.15 49.30
N SER A 21 -18.89 4.14 50.31
CA SER A 21 -17.51 4.65 50.28
C SER A 21 -16.54 3.78 49.48
N GLU A 22 -16.83 2.50 49.23
CA GLU A 22 -15.86 1.66 48.51
C GLU A 22 -15.74 2.03 47.05
N VAL A 23 -16.86 2.27 46.33
CA VAL A 23 -16.87 2.68 44.93
C VAL A 23 -16.24 4.07 44.75
N ILE A 24 -16.60 5.00 45.64
CA ILE A 24 -16.05 6.35 45.63
C ILE A 24 -14.56 6.33 45.99
N ALA A 25 -14.13 5.53 46.96
CA ALA A 25 -12.73 5.38 47.31
C ALA A 25 -11.92 4.84 46.14
N LYS A 26 -12.38 3.76 45.48
CA LYS A 26 -11.74 3.18 44.29
C LYS A 26 -11.68 4.18 43.11
N PHE A 27 -12.74 4.96 42.94
CA PHE A 27 -12.72 6.03 41.90
C PHE A 27 -11.62 7.04 42.21
N ASN A 28 -11.50 7.49 43.44
CA ASN A 28 -10.48 8.46 43.84
C ASN A 28 -9.04 7.90 43.70
N GLU A 29 -8.86 6.61 44.07
CA GLU A 29 -7.57 5.91 43.84
C GLU A 29 -7.26 5.79 42.35
N GLY A 30 -8.25 5.44 41.52
CA GLY A 30 -8.12 5.40 40.07
C GLY A 30 -7.74 6.75 39.48
N ALA A 31 -8.37 7.83 39.98
CA ALA A 31 -8.03 9.20 39.59
C ALA A 31 -6.59 9.57 39.94
N LYS A 32 -6.12 9.22 41.14
CA LYS A 32 -4.73 9.42 41.56
C LYS A 32 -3.77 8.59 40.69
N ALA A 33 -4.13 7.35 40.36
CA ALA A 33 -3.34 6.50 39.46
C ALA A 33 -3.19 7.11 38.06
N VAL A 34 -4.27 7.71 37.51
CA VAL A 34 -4.21 8.44 36.22
C VAL A 34 -3.24 9.64 36.31
N GLN A 35 -3.30 10.41 37.39
CA GLN A 35 -2.38 11.55 37.60
C GLN A 35 -0.93 11.10 37.68
N ALA A 36 -0.67 9.97 38.33
CA ALA A 36 0.65 9.34 38.42
C ALA A 36 1.05 8.61 37.12
N LYS A 37 0.23 8.63 36.07
CA LYS A 37 0.38 7.86 34.84
C LYS A 37 0.49 6.35 35.04
N ASN A 38 0.04 5.85 36.18
CA ASN A 38 -0.10 4.41 36.44
C ASN A 38 -1.42 3.91 35.83
N TYR A 39 -1.46 3.88 34.51
CA TYR A 39 -2.67 3.55 33.76
C TYR A 39 -3.15 2.11 34.01
N ALA A 40 -2.22 1.17 34.27
CA ALA A 40 -2.61 -0.21 34.55
C ALA A 40 -3.43 -0.33 35.83
N SER A 41 -2.99 0.30 36.92
CA SER A 41 -3.76 0.36 38.17
C SER A 41 -5.08 1.13 38.00
N ALA A 42 -5.06 2.22 37.22
CA ALA A 42 -6.27 2.99 36.95
C ALA A 42 -7.33 2.18 36.20
N ILE A 43 -6.93 1.33 35.24
CA ILE A 43 -7.84 0.41 34.53
C ILE A 43 -8.55 -0.48 35.53
N THR A 44 -7.81 -1.24 36.34
CA THR A 44 -8.39 -2.16 37.30
C THR A 44 -9.36 -1.47 38.26
N LEU A 45 -9.00 -0.28 38.75
CA LEU A 45 -9.83 0.47 39.68
C LEU A 45 -11.11 0.99 38.98
N PHE A 46 -11.03 1.52 37.77
CA PHE A 46 -12.21 2.00 37.06
C PHE A 46 -13.12 0.86 36.59
N GLU A 47 -12.60 -0.31 36.22
CA GLU A 47 -13.40 -1.49 35.94
C GLU A 47 -14.21 -1.90 37.20
N GLN A 48 -13.57 -1.91 38.37
CA GLN A 48 -14.27 -2.20 39.62
C GLN A 48 -15.30 -1.15 39.99
N VAL A 49 -15.05 0.13 39.73
CA VAL A 49 -16.03 1.24 39.91
C VAL A 49 -17.26 1.02 39.05
N ILE A 50 -17.04 0.64 37.77
CA ILE A 50 -18.14 0.40 36.82
C ILE A 50 -18.94 -0.84 37.25
N ASP A 51 -18.27 -1.96 37.54
CA ASP A 51 -18.89 -3.22 37.89
C ASP A 51 -19.75 -3.10 39.17
N LYS A 52 -19.20 -2.52 40.25
CA LYS A 52 -19.86 -2.40 41.52
C LYS A 52 -20.87 -1.26 41.63
N GLY A 53 -20.74 -0.23 40.77
CA GLY A 53 -21.53 0.98 40.88
C GLY A 53 -22.64 1.14 39.85
N MET A 54 -22.69 0.27 38.83
CA MET A 54 -23.59 0.47 37.68
C MET A 54 -25.07 0.39 38.04
N ASP A 55 -25.41 -0.40 39.08
CA ASP A 55 -26.79 -0.61 39.54
C ASP A 55 -27.12 0.24 40.77
N SER A 56 -26.29 1.21 41.16
CA SER A 56 -26.50 2.05 42.31
C SER A 56 -27.58 3.10 42.04
N GLU A 57 -28.41 3.36 43.06
CA GLU A 57 -29.37 4.49 43.04
C GLU A 57 -28.74 5.82 43.52
N ASP A 58 -27.54 5.78 44.08
CA ASP A 58 -26.82 6.95 44.55
C ASP A 58 -26.19 7.76 43.39
N ASN A 59 -26.63 9.00 43.29
CA ASN A 59 -26.16 9.91 42.23
C ASN A 59 -24.65 10.15 42.26
N THR A 60 -24.00 10.12 43.42
CA THR A 60 -22.56 10.31 43.57
C THR A 60 -21.83 9.11 43.00
N VAL A 61 -22.31 7.91 43.28
CA VAL A 61 -21.79 6.65 42.73
C VAL A 61 -21.98 6.60 41.23
N LEU A 62 -23.20 6.93 40.74
CA LEU A 62 -23.48 6.99 39.28
C LEU A 62 -22.59 8.01 38.54
N ASN A 63 -22.29 9.14 39.19
CA ASN A 63 -21.33 10.11 38.63
C ASN A 63 -19.90 9.53 38.55
N CYS A 64 -19.46 8.78 39.58
CA CYS A 64 -18.19 8.08 39.55
C CYS A 64 -18.14 7.05 38.41
N VAL A 65 -19.20 6.24 38.24
CA VAL A 65 -19.33 5.26 37.15
C VAL A 65 -19.27 5.96 35.77
N THR A 66 -20.06 7.00 35.58
CA THR A 66 -20.08 7.77 34.32
C THR A 66 -18.69 8.34 33.98
N THR A 67 -18.01 8.86 35.00
CA THR A 67 -16.67 9.42 34.85
C THR A 67 -15.64 8.29 34.57
N ALA A 68 -15.71 7.17 35.27
CA ALA A 68 -14.86 6.00 35.04
C ALA A 68 -15.02 5.46 33.60
N LYS A 69 -16.25 5.30 33.10
CA LYS A 69 -16.55 4.93 31.71
C LYS A 69 -15.89 5.87 30.70
N LYS A 70 -15.84 7.17 31.00
CA LYS A 70 -15.19 8.17 30.14
C LYS A 70 -13.67 8.08 30.14
N TYR A 71 -13.05 7.75 31.29
CA TYR A 71 -11.59 7.70 31.43
C TYR A 71 -10.97 6.35 31.11
N LEU A 72 -11.71 5.26 31.24
CA LEU A 72 -11.20 3.91 31.00
C LEU A 72 -10.56 3.75 29.60
N PRO A 73 -11.16 4.22 28.50
CA PRO A 73 -10.50 4.19 27.18
C PRO A 73 -9.19 4.95 27.14
N VAL A 74 -9.11 6.07 27.88
CA VAL A 74 -7.88 6.89 27.95
C VAL A 74 -6.76 6.16 28.71
N CYS A 75 -7.11 5.39 29.73
CA CYS A 75 -6.15 4.57 30.46
C CYS A 75 -5.60 3.43 29.59
N TYR A 76 -6.48 2.75 28.86
CA TYR A 76 -6.05 1.75 27.87
C TYR A 76 -5.12 2.36 26.80
N GLN A 77 -5.43 3.57 26.28
CA GLN A 77 -4.52 4.30 25.37
C GLN A 77 -3.15 4.57 26.03
N GLY A 78 -3.14 4.95 27.31
CA GLY A 78 -1.91 5.21 28.05
C GLY A 78 -1.00 3.98 28.15
N VAL A 79 -1.56 2.81 28.45
CA VAL A 79 -0.81 1.54 28.46
C VAL A 79 -0.32 1.18 27.06
N GLY A 80 -1.17 1.31 26.05
CA GLY A 80 -0.81 1.03 24.67
C GLY A 80 0.33 1.92 24.16
N LEU A 81 0.30 3.22 24.46
CA LEU A 81 1.39 4.14 24.12
C LEU A 81 2.69 3.82 24.83
N SER A 82 2.62 3.45 26.12
CA SER A 82 3.81 3.01 26.86
C SER A 82 4.43 1.75 26.26
N ALA A 83 3.61 0.77 25.89
CA ALA A 83 4.06 -0.44 25.22
C ALA A 83 4.68 -0.15 23.85
N ALA A 84 4.07 0.76 23.06
CA ALA A 84 4.58 1.18 21.76
C ALA A 84 5.97 1.84 21.87
N SER A 85 6.17 2.70 22.90
CA SER A 85 7.47 3.34 23.15
C SER A 85 8.58 2.34 23.49
N GLN A 86 8.21 1.18 24.03
CA GLN A 86 9.10 0.07 24.34
C GLN A 86 9.21 -0.95 23.19
N LYS A 87 8.66 -0.63 22.02
CA LYS A 87 8.58 -1.52 20.86
C LYS A 87 7.84 -2.85 21.11
N ASN A 88 7.06 -2.93 22.19
CA ASN A 88 6.18 -4.06 22.43
C ASN A 88 4.87 -3.87 21.65
N TYR A 89 4.96 -4.06 20.33
CA TYR A 89 3.85 -3.78 19.40
C TYR A 89 2.63 -4.68 19.69
N ALA A 90 2.83 -5.94 20.07
CA ALA A 90 1.73 -6.84 20.39
C ALA A 90 0.88 -6.28 21.54
N LYS A 91 1.51 -5.89 22.64
CA LYS A 91 0.84 -5.29 23.80
C LYS A 91 0.25 -3.91 23.43
N ALA A 92 0.95 -3.11 22.63
CA ALA A 92 0.45 -1.82 22.19
C ALA A 92 -0.85 -1.96 21.39
N ILE A 93 -0.89 -2.88 20.44
CA ILE A 93 -2.06 -3.17 19.61
C ILE A 93 -3.21 -3.67 20.47
N GLU A 94 -2.97 -4.64 21.35
CA GLU A 94 -3.99 -5.18 22.28
C GLU A 94 -4.67 -4.05 23.06
N TYR A 95 -3.88 -3.21 23.73
CA TYR A 95 -4.44 -2.17 24.60
C TYR A 95 -5.08 -1.02 23.84
N LEU A 96 -4.57 -0.68 22.64
CA LEU A 96 -5.19 0.34 21.80
C LEU A 96 -6.50 -0.16 21.17
N THR A 97 -6.60 -1.45 20.86
CA THR A 97 -7.86 -2.08 20.43
C THR A 97 -8.88 -2.05 21.58
N LYS A 98 -8.49 -2.48 22.78
CA LYS A 98 -9.35 -2.34 23.98
C LYS A 98 -9.80 -0.90 24.21
N ALA A 99 -8.93 0.08 23.98
CA ALA A 99 -9.27 1.48 24.09
C ALA A 99 -10.36 1.90 23.07
N ALA A 100 -10.26 1.44 21.82
CA ALA A 100 -11.25 1.75 20.79
C ALA A 100 -12.59 1.08 21.09
N ASP A 101 -12.58 -0.21 21.46
CA ASP A 101 -13.78 -1.00 21.74
C ASP A 101 -14.52 -0.47 22.98
N THR A 102 -13.77 -0.16 24.04
CA THR A 102 -14.34 0.42 25.27
C THR A 102 -14.90 1.81 25.01
N ALA A 103 -14.24 2.61 24.19
CA ALA A 103 -14.73 3.93 23.77
C ALA A 103 -16.03 3.82 22.96
N GLU A 104 -16.15 2.82 22.10
CA GLU A 104 -17.37 2.53 21.34
C GLU A 104 -18.50 2.10 22.28
N LEU A 105 -18.23 1.13 23.17
CA LEU A 105 -19.19 0.62 24.15
C LEU A 105 -19.81 1.75 24.99
N TYR A 106 -19.02 2.75 25.35
CA TYR A 106 -19.48 3.88 26.16
C TYR A 106 -19.82 5.14 25.34
N GLY A 107 -19.96 5.04 24.02
CA GLY A 107 -20.38 6.14 23.16
C GLY A 107 -19.35 7.28 23.04
N ASN A 108 -18.08 7.04 23.40
CA ASN A 108 -17.03 8.07 23.33
C ASN A 108 -16.33 8.08 21.97
N THR A 109 -16.99 8.66 20.96
CA THR A 109 -16.49 8.72 19.57
C THR A 109 -15.11 9.38 19.46
N THR A 110 -14.85 10.42 20.26
CA THR A 110 -13.55 11.12 20.27
C THR A 110 -12.42 10.21 20.76
N ALA A 111 -12.65 9.44 21.82
CA ALA A 111 -11.66 8.50 22.34
C ALA A 111 -11.41 7.36 21.35
N LYS A 112 -12.47 6.83 20.71
CA LYS A 112 -12.37 5.82 19.64
C LYS A 112 -11.51 6.31 18.48
N GLN A 113 -11.78 7.50 17.96
CA GLN A 113 -11.00 8.09 16.87
C GLN A 113 -9.52 8.26 17.22
N LYS A 114 -9.24 8.71 18.46
CA LYS A 114 -7.86 8.85 18.97
C LYS A 114 -7.17 7.49 19.06
N ALA A 115 -7.82 6.48 19.63
CA ALA A 115 -7.27 5.12 19.74
C ALA A 115 -6.92 4.55 18.35
N ASN A 116 -7.84 4.65 17.39
CA ASN A 116 -7.62 4.19 16.02
C ASN A 116 -6.48 4.97 15.31
N THR A 117 -6.37 6.27 15.56
CA THR A 117 -5.26 7.06 15.01
C THR A 117 -3.90 6.61 15.57
N ILE A 118 -3.83 6.32 16.86
CA ILE A 118 -2.61 5.81 17.49
C ILE A 118 -2.30 4.40 17.01
N LEU A 119 -3.32 3.55 16.93
CA LEU A 119 -3.20 2.18 16.43
C LEU A 119 -2.64 2.13 15.01
N ALA A 120 -3.16 2.99 14.11
CA ALA A 120 -2.63 3.11 12.76
C ALA A 120 -1.15 3.54 12.73
N LYS A 121 -0.73 4.44 13.65
CA LYS A 121 0.68 4.82 13.78
C LYS A 121 1.56 3.66 14.29
N VAL A 122 1.07 2.85 15.21
CA VAL A 122 1.78 1.66 15.71
C VAL A 122 2.00 0.67 14.55
N TYR A 123 0.95 0.39 13.77
CA TYR A 123 1.08 -0.46 12.58
C TYR A 123 2.04 0.13 11.55
N GLN A 124 2.02 1.46 11.35
CA GLN A 124 2.94 2.11 10.42
C GLN A 124 4.40 1.95 10.83
N VAL A 125 4.71 2.09 12.12
CA VAL A 125 6.08 1.94 12.63
C VAL A 125 6.52 0.47 12.55
N GLN A 126 5.70 -0.46 13.05
CA GLN A 126 6.01 -1.88 13.02
C GLN A 126 6.18 -2.40 11.58
N GLY A 127 5.26 -2.05 10.69
CA GLY A 127 5.34 -2.42 9.28
C GLY A 127 6.55 -1.80 8.59
N GLY A 128 6.88 -0.54 8.93
CA GLY A 128 8.06 0.15 8.41
C GLY A 128 9.38 -0.50 8.85
N GLU A 129 9.48 -0.96 10.08
CA GLU A 129 10.65 -1.72 10.56
C GLU A 129 10.82 -3.03 9.79
N ALA A 130 9.74 -3.80 9.60
CA ALA A 130 9.76 -5.03 8.81
C ALA A 130 10.09 -4.76 7.33
N PHE A 131 9.51 -3.71 6.74
CA PHE A 131 9.78 -3.30 5.36
C PHE A 131 11.26 -2.95 5.15
N ASN A 132 11.85 -2.16 6.05
CA ASN A 132 13.26 -1.79 6.00
C ASN A 132 14.19 -3.00 6.17
N ALA A 133 13.75 -4.00 6.93
CA ALA A 133 14.43 -5.29 7.06
C ALA A 133 14.21 -6.22 5.86
N LYS A 134 13.44 -5.80 4.84
CA LYS A 134 13.02 -6.59 3.69
C LYS A 134 12.17 -7.83 4.05
N ASP A 135 11.61 -7.87 5.25
CA ASP A 135 10.58 -8.84 5.63
C ASP A 135 9.23 -8.37 5.10
N TYR A 136 9.06 -8.48 3.80
CA TYR A 136 7.86 -8.00 3.11
C TYR A 136 6.60 -8.78 3.50
N ALA A 137 6.75 -10.03 3.96
CA ALA A 137 5.61 -10.82 4.42
C ALA A 137 5.02 -10.24 5.72
N THR A 138 5.87 -9.98 6.72
CA THR A 138 5.46 -9.30 7.95
C THR A 138 5.00 -7.87 7.66
N ALA A 139 5.71 -7.13 6.81
CA ALA A 139 5.35 -5.76 6.44
C ALA A 139 3.94 -5.70 5.82
N ALA A 140 3.64 -6.55 4.85
CA ALA A 140 2.32 -6.62 4.21
C ALA A 140 1.22 -6.90 5.25
N SER A 141 1.39 -7.93 6.07
CA SER A 141 0.41 -8.33 7.10
C SER A 141 0.12 -7.20 8.10
N VAL A 142 1.15 -6.46 8.51
CA VAL A 142 1.02 -5.34 9.45
C VAL A 142 0.38 -4.13 8.77
N PHE A 143 0.81 -3.80 7.55
CA PHE A 143 0.25 -2.67 6.80
C PHE A 143 -1.21 -2.90 6.40
N GLU A 144 -1.63 -4.15 6.11
CA GLU A 144 -3.04 -4.49 5.88
C GLU A 144 -3.91 -4.06 7.07
N LYS A 145 -3.51 -4.45 8.29
CA LYS A 145 -4.24 -4.11 9.52
C LYS A 145 -4.26 -2.59 9.74
N GLY A 146 -3.13 -1.94 9.53
CA GLY A 146 -3.02 -0.50 9.68
C GLY A 146 -3.83 0.28 8.64
N TYR A 147 -3.84 -0.17 7.39
CA TYR A 147 -4.62 0.42 6.32
C TYR A 147 -6.13 0.21 6.52
N ALA A 148 -6.54 -0.96 7.02
CA ALA A 148 -7.92 -1.21 7.43
C ALA A 148 -8.38 -0.26 8.55
N ALA A 149 -7.50 0.01 9.53
CA ALA A 149 -7.79 0.95 10.62
C ALA A 149 -7.83 2.42 10.16
N ASN A 150 -7.04 2.79 9.14
CA ASN A 150 -7.01 4.14 8.56
C ASN A 150 -6.82 4.11 7.03
N PRO A 151 -7.90 3.92 6.25
CA PRO A 151 -7.83 3.83 4.79
C PRO A 151 -7.38 5.12 4.08
N ARG A 152 -7.27 6.24 4.80
CA ARG A 152 -6.79 7.52 4.27
C ARG A 152 -5.27 7.70 4.39
N ASN A 153 -4.57 6.74 4.99
CA ASN A 153 -3.11 6.79 5.11
C ASN A 153 -2.47 6.30 3.80
N ALA A 154 -2.24 7.23 2.88
CA ALA A 154 -1.69 6.96 1.56
C ALA A 154 -0.26 6.38 1.59
N GLU A 155 0.59 6.83 2.53
CA GLU A 155 1.95 6.28 2.70
C GLU A 155 1.90 4.81 3.15
N MET A 156 0.99 4.45 4.04
CA MET A 156 0.81 3.07 4.45
C MET A 156 0.30 2.20 3.29
N ALA A 157 -0.65 2.72 2.50
CA ALA A 157 -1.13 2.06 1.29
C ALA A 157 0.01 1.85 0.28
N LEU A 158 0.89 2.85 0.09
CA LEU A 158 2.06 2.77 -0.79
C LEU A 158 3.00 1.64 -0.35
N ASN A 159 3.34 1.57 0.94
CA ASN A 159 4.22 0.55 1.48
C ASN A 159 3.59 -0.85 1.42
N LEU A 160 2.27 -0.96 1.63
CA LEU A 160 1.53 -2.22 1.46
C LEU A 160 1.60 -2.70 0.02
N ALA A 161 1.31 -1.82 -0.95
CA ALA A 161 1.37 -2.14 -2.37
C ALA A 161 2.77 -2.60 -2.78
N THR A 162 3.81 -1.89 -2.31
CA THR A 162 5.20 -2.26 -2.55
C THR A 162 5.52 -3.63 -1.94
N SER A 163 5.09 -3.88 -0.69
CA SER A 163 5.31 -5.19 -0.05
C SER A 163 4.66 -6.34 -0.82
N TYR A 164 3.45 -6.13 -1.36
CA TYR A 164 2.81 -7.14 -2.20
C TYR A 164 3.60 -7.41 -3.48
N CYS A 165 4.06 -6.36 -4.16
CA CYS A 165 4.86 -6.53 -5.38
C CYS A 165 6.18 -7.27 -5.11
N GLU A 166 6.87 -6.96 -4.01
CA GLU A 166 8.09 -7.65 -3.58
C GLU A 166 7.84 -9.14 -3.24
N LEU A 167 6.62 -9.48 -2.80
CA LEU A 167 6.18 -10.86 -2.57
C LEU A 167 5.71 -11.57 -3.85
N GLY A 168 5.79 -10.93 -5.01
CA GLY A 168 5.29 -11.46 -6.27
C GLY A 168 3.76 -11.38 -6.43
N LYS A 169 3.04 -10.78 -5.49
CA LYS A 169 1.60 -10.52 -5.53
C LYS A 169 1.33 -9.25 -6.35
N TYR A 170 1.63 -9.33 -7.64
CA TYR A 170 1.60 -8.19 -8.54
C TYR A 170 0.21 -7.55 -8.63
N ASP A 171 -0.83 -8.36 -8.84
CA ASP A 171 -2.19 -7.84 -9.08
C ASP A 171 -2.76 -7.13 -7.83
N GLU A 172 -2.47 -7.65 -6.64
CA GLU A 172 -2.85 -7.03 -5.36
C GLU A 172 -2.12 -5.70 -5.15
N GLY A 173 -0.82 -5.65 -5.44
CA GLY A 173 -0.03 -4.42 -5.37
C GLY A 173 -0.55 -3.35 -6.32
N MET A 174 -0.79 -3.71 -7.59
CA MET A 174 -1.33 -2.81 -8.61
C MET A 174 -2.70 -2.25 -8.22
N ALA A 175 -3.59 -3.07 -7.68
CA ALA A 175 -4.92 -2.64 -7.24
C ALA A 175 -4.85 -1.55 -6.16
N ILE A 176 -3.85 -1.59 -5.28
CA ILE A 176 -3.65 -0.56 -4.25
C ILE A 176 -3.03 0.70 -4.86
N TYR A 177 -2.02 0.57 -5.73
CA TYR A 177 -1.47 1.71 -6.44
C TYR A 177 -2.54 2.47 -7.24
N ASP A 178 -3.46 1.76 -7.90
CA ASP A 178 -4.58 2.37 -8.62
C ASP A 178 -5.52 3.17 -7.71
N LYS A 179 -5.74 2.69 -6.48
CA LYS A 179 -6.48 3.46 -5.47
C LYS A 179 -5.74 4.73 -5.06
N ILE A 180 -4.42 4.66 -4.90
CA ILE A 180 -3.59 5.83 -4.55
C ILE A 180 -3.63 6.86 -5.69
N CYS A 181 -3.48 6.44 -6.94
CA CYS A 181 -3.51 7.33 -8.11
C CYS A 181 -4.86 8.05 -8.30
N LYS A 182 -5.94 7.55 -7.70
CA LYS A 182 -7.27 8.18 -7.70
C LYS A 182 -7.52 9.12 -6.50
N MET A 183 -6.55 9.27 -5.59
CA MET A 183 -6.68 10.20 -4.47
C MET A 183 -6.60 11.66 -4.93
N PRO A 184 -7.16 12.63 -4.16
CA PRO A 184 -7.08 14.05 -4.49
C PRO A 184 -5.63 14.55 -4.60
N ALA A 185 -5.24 15.03 -5.78
CA ALA A 185 -3.86 15.43 -6.09
C ALA A 185 -3.39 16.63 -5.27
N ASP A 186 -4.29 17.55 -4.91
CA ASP A 186 -3.99 18.70 -4.06
C ASP A 186 -3.39 18.31 -2.71
N LYS A 187 -3.76 17.13 -2.21
CA LYS A 187 -3.33 16.60 -0.91
C LYS A 187 -2.27 15.50 -0.98
N TYR A 188 -2.27 14.71 -2.04
CA TYR A 188 -1.51 13.46 -2.11
C TYR A 188 -0.53 13.40 -3.29
N ALA A 189 -0.22 14.54 -3.96
CA ALA A 189 0.62 14.58 -5.17
C ALA A 189 1.92 13.78 -5.05
N ALA A 190 2.66 13.92 -3.95
CA ALA A 190 3.93 13.23 -3.76
C ALA A 190 3.78 11.70 -3.68
N VAL A 191 2.71 11.22 -3.03
CA VAL A 191 2.45 9.77 -2.91
C VAL A 191 1.93 9.21 -4.22
N ILE A 192 1.10 9.96 -4.92
CA ILE A 192 0.62 9.60 -6.27
C ILE A 192 1.80 9.43 -7.23
N ALA A 193 2.72 10.39 -7.27
CA ALA A 193 3.91 10.30 -8.13
C ALA A 193 4.77 9.06 -7.81
N LYS A 194 4.94 8.73 -6.53
CA LYS A 194 5.63 7.48 -6.13
C LYS A 194 4.87 6.24 -6.56
N ALA A 195 3.54 6.23 -6.43
CA ALA A 195 2.71 5.11 -6.84
C ALA A 195 2.79 4.87 -8.36
N GLU A 196 2.75 5.93 -9.18
CA GLU A 196 2.91 5.87 -10.63
C GLU A 196 4.28 5.34 -11.03
N ALA A 197 5.35 5.84 -10.39
CA ALA A 197 6.71 5.35 -10.62
C ALA A 197 6.85 3.86 -10.26
N ASN A 198 6.31 3.44 -9.13
CA ASN A 198 6.33 2.04 -8.70
C ASN A 198 5.49 1.14 -9.61
N LYS A 199 4.32 1.60 -10.08
CA LYS A 199 3.53 0.86 -11.09
C LYS A 199 4.35 0.57 -12.33
N THR A 200 5.05 1.57 -12.85
CA THR A 200 5.93 1.41 -14.01
C THR A 200 7.05 0.41 -13.73
N LEU A 201 7.74 0.57 -12.60
CA LEU A 201 8.84 -0.31 -12.20
C LEU A 201 8.40 -1.78 -12.10
N TYR A 202 7.36 -2.04 -11.33
CA TYR A 202 6.91 -3.43 -11.10
C TYR A 202 6.24 -4.03 -12.34
N THR A 203 5.62 -3.22 -13.20
CA THR A 203 5.13 -3.68 -14.50
C THR A 203 6.30 -4.14 -15.38
N ASN A 204 7.33 -3.34 -15.50
CA ASN A 204 8.52 -3.71 -16.28
C ASN A 204 9.22 -4.94 -15.72
N ASN A 205 9.35 -5.05 -14.38
CA ASN A 205 9.92 -6.21 -13.73
C ASN A 205 9.11 -7.50 -14.00
N LYS A 206 7.78 -7.40 -13.95
CA LYS A 206 6.87 -8.52 -14.24
C LYS A 206 7.00 -8.96 -15.69
N VAL A 207 7.00 -8.03 -16.64
CA VAL A 207 7.19 -8.30 -18.07
C VAL A 207 8.55 -8.97 -18.31
N ALA A 208 9.63 -8.41 -17.76
CA ALA A 208 10.97 -8.98 -17.88
C ALA A 208 11.04 -10.41 -17.32
N SER A 209 10.43 -10.65 -16.16
CA SER A 209 10.38 -11.99 -15.55
C SER A 209 9.64 -12.99 -16.43
N LEU A 210 8.52 -12.61 -17.03
CA LEU A 210 7.76 -13.47 -17.96
C LEU A 210 8.56 -13.75 -19.23
N GLN A 211 9.24 -12.73 -19.79
CA GLN A 211 10.10 -12.89 -20.96
C GLN A 211 11.28 -13.82 -20.68
N GLN A 212 11.94 -13.67 -19.54
CA GLN A 212 13.05 -14.55 -19.13
C GLN A 212 12.60 -16.00 -18.92
N ALA A 213 11.36 -16.20 -18.44
CA ALA A 213 10.77 -17.54 -18.31
C ALA A 213 10.29 -18.13 -19.66
N GLY A 214 10.34 -17.37 -20.75
CA GLY A 214 9.77 -17.75 -22.03
C GLY A 214 8.23 -17.77 -22.05
N ASP A 215 7.58 -17.21 -21.04
CA ASP A 215 6.12 -17.14 -20.94
C ASP A 215 5.59 -15.94 -21.74
N PHE A 216 5.70 -16.02 -23.05
CA PHE A 216 5.23 -14.98 -23.95
C PHE A 216 3.70 -14.86 -23.98
N ASP A 217 2.97 -15.92 -23.65
CA ASP A 217 1.50 -15.83 -23.50
C ASP A 217 1.12 -15.02 -22.26
N GLY A 218 1.88 -15.17 -21.17
CA GLY A 218 1.78 -14.31 -20.00
C GLY A 218 2.09 -12.83 -20.31
N VAL A 219 3.08 -12.55 -21.17
CA VAL A 219 3.38 -11.18 -21.63
C VAL A 219 2.22 -10.61 -22.46
N ILE A 220 1.61 -11.40 -23.35
CA ILE A 220 0.43 -10.98 -24.14
C ILE A 220 -0.75 -10.67 -23.22
N ALA A 221 -1.05 -11.54 -22.24
CA ALA A 221 -2.10 -11.31 -21.26
C ALA A 221 -1.83 -10.01 -20.42
N MET A 222 -0.55 -9.74 -20.13
CA MET A 222 -0.15 -8.49 -19.48
C MET A 222 -0.41 -7.26 -20.36
N ALA A 223 -0.10 -7.35 -21.67
CA ALA A 223 -0.40 -6.30 -22.64
C ALA A 223 -1.92 -6.02 -22.69
N GLU A 224 -2.77 -7.05 -22.65
CA GLU A 224 -4.22 -6.88 -22.62
C GLU A 224 -4.68 -6.11 -21.37
N LYS A 225 -4.14 -6.43 -20.19
CA LYS A 225 -4.45 -5.69 -18.94
C LYS A 225 -4.04 -4.22 -19.02
N LEU A 226 -2.94 -3.92 -19.69
CA LEU A 226 -2.38 -2.57 -19.81
C LEU A 226 -3.04 -1.73 -20.93
N GLN A 227 -3.77 -2.33 -21.85
CA GLN A 227 -4.31 -1.68 -23.04
C GLN A 227 -5.13 -0.42 -22.74
N ALA A 228 -5.91 -0.45 -21.64
CA ALA A 228 -6.78 0.68 -21.29
C ALA A 228 -6.04 1.83 -20.59
N THR A 229 -4.89 1.55 -19.93
CA THR A 229 -4.19 2.52 -19.07
C THR A 229 -2.88 3.03 -19.68
N THR A 230 -2.16 2.17 -20.37
CA THR A 230 -0.86 2.44 -20.98
C THR A 230 -0.77 1.79 -22.38
N PRO A 231 -1.59 2.23 -23.34
CA PRO A 231 -1.71 1.57 -24.65
C PRO A 231 -0.39 1.47 -25.40
N ALA A 232 0.48 2.49 -25.36
CA ALA A 232 1.78 2.45 -26.00
C ALA A 232 2.67 1.32 -25.45
N LEU A 233 2.76 1.17 -24.13
CA LEU A 233 3.50 0.08 -23.50
C LEU A 233 2.86 -1.27 -23.84
N ALA A 234 1.53 -1.36 -23.82
CA ALA A 234 0.80 -2.58 -24.18
C ALA A 234 1.15 -3.07 -25.60
N GLU A 235 1.14 -2.17 -26.59
CA GLU A 235 1.50 -2.50 -27.95
C GLU A 235 2.97 -2.92 -28.09
N LYS A 236 3.89 -2.22 -27.41
CA LYS A 236 5.32 -2.56 -27.42
C LYS A 236 5.58 -3.96 -26.89
N ILE A 237 5.12 -4.28 -25.67
CA ILE A 237 5.36 -5.61 -25.08
C ILE A 237 4.64 -6.72 -25.83
N ARG A 238 3.49 -6.45 -26.47
CA ARG A 238 2.80 -7.39 -27.33
C ARG A 238 3.63 -7.77 -28.56
N ILE A 239 4.24 -6.79 -29.23
CA ILE A 239 5.16 -7.04 -30.35
C ILE A 239 6.40 -7.82 -29.90
N GLU A 240 7.00 -7.46 -28.78
CA GLU A 240 8.12 -8.18 -28.19
C GLU A 240 7.75 -9.66 -27.92
N ALA A 241 6.57 -9.92 -27.37
CA ALA A 241 6.09 -11.26 -27.11
C ALA A 241 5.87 -12.08 -28.38
N TYR A 242 5.24 -11.49 -29.41
CA TYR A 242 5.08 -12.18 -30.70
C TYR A 242 6.44 -12.44 -31.39
N ASN A 243 7.39 -11.52 -31.28
CA ASN A 243 8.74 -11.77 -31.76
C ASN A 243 9.42 -12.92 -31.00
N GLY A 244 9.30 -12.99 -29.67
CA GLY A 244 9.80 -14.09 -28.85
C GLY A 244 9.19 -15.44 -29.23
N LYS A 245 7.89 -15.47 -29.58
CA LYS A 245 7.20 -16.64 -30.13
C LYS A 245 7.59 -16.95 -31.57
N LYS A 246 8.36 -16.10 -32.24
CA LYS A 246 8.66 -16.15 -33.69
C LYS A 246 7.41 -16.09 -34.56
N ASP A 247 6.34 -15.49 -34.06
CA ASP A 247 5.12 -15.19 -34.84
C ASP A 247 5.31 -13.91 -35.65
N TYR A 248 6.19 -14.00 -36.63
CA TYR A 248 6.57 -12.88 -37.49
C TYR A 248 5.38 -12.31 -38.27
N THR A 249 4.34 -13.11 -38.49
CA THR A 249 3.12 -12.65 -39.14
C THR A 249 2.42 -11.59 -38.30
N LYS A 250 2.26 -11.83 -36.99
CA LYS A 250 1.68 -10.85 -36.08
C LYS A 250 2.56 -9.65 -35.84
N VAL A 251 3.89 -9.84 -35.73
CA VAL A 251 4.86 -8.74 -35.63
C VAL A 251 4.70 -7.78 -36.79
N ILE A 252 4.63 -8.29 -38.03
CA ILE A 252 4.47 -7.50 -39.25
C ILE A 252 3.09 -6.82 -39.29
N ALA A 253 2.01 -7.53 -38.95
CA ALA A 253 0.66 -7.00 -39.02
C ALA A 253 0.40 -5.84 -38.04
N LEU A 254 1.01 -5.90 -36.84
CA LEU A 254 0.79 -4.94 -35.77
C LEU A 254 1.88 -3.86 -35.66
N GLY A 255 3.04 -4.07 -36.29
CA GLY A 255 4.25 -3.30 -36.07
C GLY A 255 4.15 -1.82 -36.35
N GLU A 256 3.52 -1.40 -37.46
CA GLU A 256 3.38 0.03 -37.81
C GLU A 256 2.48 0.76 -36.79
N ALA A 257 1.37 0.15 -36.37
CA ALA A 257 0.49 0.69 -35.36
C ALA A 257 1.19 0.77 -34.00
N ALA A 258 1.93 -0.28 -33.63
CA ALA A 258 2.70 -0.31 -32.39
C ALA A 258 3.82 0.74 -32.36
N ALA A 259 4.54 0.94 -33.47
CA ALA A 259 5.55 1.99 -33.59
C ALA A 259 4.95 3.40 -33.51
N SER A 260 3.82 3.62 -34.18
CA SER A 260 3.11 4.90 -34.18
C SER A 260 2.53 5.28 -32.82
N ALA A 261 2.25 4.29 -31.96
CA ALA A 261 1.78 4.53 -30.60
C ALA A 261 2.90 5.01 -29.66
N GLN A 262 4.19 4.82 -30.00
CA GLN A 262 5.28 5.21 -29.12
C GLN A 262 5.54 6.73 -29.20
N ALA A 263 5.64 7.37 -28.03
CA ALA A 263 5.90 8.79 -27.91
C ALA A 263 7.40 9.14 -28.04
N ASN A 264 8.29 8.24 -27.64
CA ASN A 264 9.73 8.46 -27.73
C ASN A 264 10.37 7.67 -28.87
N GLU A 265 11.45 8.21 -29.43
CA GLU A 265 12.13 7.65 -30.60
C GLU A 265 12.87 6.33 -30.31
N GLU A 266 13.27 6.09 -29.07
CA GLU A 266 13.93 4.84 -28.65
C GLU A 266 12.98 3.65 -28.71
N ASP A 267 11.79 3.79 -28.11
CA ASP A 267 10.76 2.75 -28.14
C ASP A 267 10.25 2.52 -29.55
N LYS A 268 10.06 3.60 -30.33
CA LYS A 268 9.67 3.53 -31.72
C LYS A 268 10.70 2.78 -32.58
N SER A 269 11.98 3.12 -32.40
CA SER A 269 13.10 2.42 -33.04
C SER A 269 13.17 0.93 -32.67
N SER A 270 12.94 0.60 -31.40
CA SER A 270 12.88 -0.79 -30.93
C SER A 270 11.80 -1.58 -31.67
N VAL A 271 10.60 -1.01 -31.83
CA VAL A 271 9.51 -1.67 -32.58
C VAL A 271 9.87 -1.84 -34.05
N TYR A 272 10.40 -0.80 -34.72
CA TYR A 272 10.81 -0.89 -36.13
C TYR A 272 11.93 -1.92 -36.33
N PHE A 273 12.85 -2.06 -35.39
CA PHE A 273 13.87 -3.12 -35.43
C PHE A 273 13.23 -4.51 -35.46
N LEU A 274 12.23 -4.78 -34.58
CA LEU A 274 11.53 -6.07 -34.57
C LEU A 274 10.76 -6.32 -35.87
N VAL A 275 10.12 -5.30 -36.42
CA VAL A 275 9.43 -5.39 -37.73
C VAL A 275 10.41 -5.71 -38.85
N GLY A 276 11.55 -5.02 -38.88
CA GLY A 276 12.62 -5.30 -39.85
C GLY A 276 13.20 -6.70 -39.74
N ALA A 277 13.45 -7.14 -38.49
CA ALA A 277 13.91 -8.51 -38.21
C ALA A 277 12.86 -9.57 -38.64
N ALA A 278 11.57 -9.31 -38.42
CA ALA A 278 10.50 -10.23 -38.84
C ALA A 278 10.40 -10.34 -40.36
N HIS A 279 10.52 -9.24 -41.10
CA HIS A 279 10.57 -9.26 -42.56
C HIS A 279 11.84 -9.95 -43.08
N ASN A 280 13.01 -9.71 -42.44
CA ASN A 280 14.24 -10.41 -42.78
C ASN A 280 14.12 -11.91 -42.54
N ALA A 281 13.51 -12.34 -41.43
CA ALA A 281 13.24 -13.74 -41.17
C ALA A 281 12.37 -14.41 -42.25
N LYS A 282 11.35 -13.72 -42.77
CA LYS A 282 10.54 -14.20 -43.90
C LYS A 282 11.34 -14.26 -45.18
N TYR A 283 12.16 -13.27 -45.49
CA TYR A 283 13.06 -13.30 -46.66
C TYR A 283 14.00 -14.51 -46.62
N ASN A 284 14.67 -14.75 -45.51
CA ASN A 284 15.55 -15.87 -45.31
C ASN A 284 14.82 -17.19 -45.42
N ALA A 285 13.63 -17.33 -44.83
CA ALA A 285 12.80 -18.54 -44.92
C ALA A 285 12.35 -18.85 -46.35
N SER A 286 12.29 -17.88 -47.25
CA SER A 286 11.99 -18.05 -48.68
C SER A 286 13.21 -18.57 -49.48
N GLY A 287 14.35 -18.76 -48.85
CA GLY A 287 15.63 -19.02 -49.54
C GLY A 287 16.13 -17.79 -50.30
N ASN A 288 15.92 -16.62 -49.75
CA ASN A 288 16.28 -15.31 -50.27
C ASN A 288 15.58 -14.92 -51.60
N LYS A 289 14.37 -15.45 -51.80
CA LYS A 289 13.58 -15.20 -53.03
C LYS A 289 12.46 -14.17 -52.86
N ASP A 290 12.02 -13.94 -51.65
CA ASP A 290 10.94 -12.94 -51.34
C ASP A 290 11.53 -11.53 -51.29
N VAL A 291 11.79 -10.95 -52.50
CA VAL A 291 12.35 -9.59 -52.65
C VAL A 291 11.47 -8.53 -51.95
N ALA A 292 10.15 -8.72 -51.92
CA ALA A 292 9.24 -7.76 -51.27
C ALA A 292 9.45 -7.75 -49.75
N SER A 293 9.70 -8.93 -49.13
CA SER A 293 10.07 -8.97 -47.72
C SER A 293 11.45 -8.33 -47.46
N ARG A 294 12.44 -8.52 -48.35
CA ARG A 294 13.74 -7.84 -48.25
C ARG A 294 13.60 -6.31 -48.24
N GLU A 295 12.86 -5.76 -49.21
CA GLU A 295 12.63 -4.31 -49.32
C GLU A 295 11.94 -3.73 -48.08
N LYS A 296 10.93 -4.44 -47.56
CA LYS A 296 10.22 -4.07 -46.33
C LYS A 296 11.13 -4.14 -45.11
N ALA A 297 12.01 -5.13 -45.01
CA ALA A 297 13.01 -5.24 -43.94
C ALA A 297 13.93 -4.00 -43.97
N ILE A 298 14.48 -3.66 -45.12
CA ILE A 298 15.33 -2.49 -45.30
C ILE A 298 14.57 -1.20 -44.93
N ALA A 299 13.35 -1.03 -45.38
CA ALA A 299 12.53 0.16 -45.08
C ALA A 299 12.25 0.30 -43.56
N ALA A 300 11.97 -0.78 -42.86
CA ALA A 300 11.76 -0.76 -41.43
C ALA A 300 13.06 -0.48 -40.65
N LEU A 301 14.16 -1.15 -41.01
CA LEU A 301 15.46 -0.97 -40.35
C LEU A 301 16.02 0.45 -40.54
N LYS A 302 15.76 1.12 -41.66
CA LYS A 302 16.10 2.54 -41.88
C LYS A 302 15.39 3.51 -40.95
N LYS A 303 14.24 3.13 -40.39
CA LYS A 303 13.51 3.90 -39.36
C LYS A 303 14.10 3.75 -37.95
N VAL A 304 15.11 2.90 -37.76
CA VAL A 304 15.78 2.70 -36.46
C VAL A 304 16.85 3.75 -36.25
N THR A 305 16.53 4.81 -35.53
CA THR A 305 17.37 6.03 -35.42
C THR A 305 17.90 6.26 -34.00
N ALA A 306 17.35 5.59 -32.99
CA ALA A 306 17.68 5.80 -31.58
C ALA A 306 17.72 4.50 -30.79
N GLY A 307 18.43 4.52 -29.64
CA GLY A 307 18.46 3.45 -28.68
C GLY A 307 19.41 2.28 -29.03
N ALA A 308 19.32 1.22 -28.22
CA ALA A 308 20.24 0.07 -28.28
C ALA A 308 20.17 -0.73 -29.60
N SER A 309 19.09 -0.61 -30.36
CA SER A 309 18.88 -1.36 -31.61
C SER A 309 19.60 -0.77 -32.85
N VAL A 310 20.17 0.45 -32.74
CA VAL A 310 20.76 1.16 -33.90
C VAL A 310 21.91 0.40 -34.54
N GLU A 311 22.85 -0.09 -33.77
CA GLU A 311 24.01 -0.80 -34.30
C GLU A 311 23.62 -2.17 -34.91
N ALA A 312 22.69 -2.87 -34.29
CA ALA A 312 22.14 -4.11 -34.83
C ALA A 312 21.37 -3.86 -36.16
N ALA A 313 20.63 -2.78 -36.23
CA ALA A 313 19.92 -2.38 -37.44
C ALA A 313 20.90 -2.04 -38.61
N LYS A 314 21.96 -1.28 -38.34
CA LYS A 314 23.02 -1.00 -39.32
C LYS A 314 23.68 -2.28 -39.84
N ALA A 315 24.02 -3.21 -38.96
CA ALA A 315 24.60 -4.48 -39.38
C ALA A 315 23.64 -5.29 -40.27
N ALA A 316 22.36 -5.37 -39.89
CA ALA A 316 21.34 -6.06 -40.69
C ALA A 316 21.11 -5.38 -42.07
N LEU A 317 21.14 -4.04 -42.13
CA LEU A 317 21.06 -3.30 -43.38
C LEU A 317 22.23 -3.60 -44.29
N ALA A 318 23.45 -3.56 -43.78
CA ALA A 318 24.65 -3.86 -44.56
C ALA A 318 24.62 -5.27 -45.20
N ASP A 319 24.00 -6.25 -44.55
CA ASP A 319 23.84 -7.60 -45.11
C ASP A 319 22.71 -7.68 -46.13
N LEU A 320 21.63 -6.94 -45.94
CA LEU A 320 20.47 -6.93 -46.82
C LEU A 320 20.72 -6.11 -48.10
N GLU A 321 21.63 -5.15 -48.10
CA GLU A 321 21.95 -4.27 -49.24
C GLU A 321 23.07 -4.84 -50.15
N LYS A 322 23.67 -5.99 -49.78
CA LYS A 322 24.55 -6.77 -50.64
C LYS A 322 23.75 -7.46 -51.75
#